data_7cc037b3c6a0bf09a2971348b5206081
#
_entry.id   7cc037b3c6a0bf09a2971348b5206081
#
_cell.length_a   1.000
_cell.length_b   1.000
_cell.length_c   1.000
_cell.angle_alpha   90.00
_cell.angle_beta   90.00
_cell.angle_gamma   90.00
#
_symmetry.space_group_name_H-M   'P 1'
#
loop_
_entity.id
_entity.type
_entity.pdbx_description
1 polymer ?
#
loop_
_entity_poly.entity_id
_entity_poly.type
_entity_poly.pdbx_seq_one_letter_code
_entity_poly.pdbx_strand_id
1 'polypeptide(L)'
;MLNPRILTPYDIASRSLKNRLAVAPMTRVSATETGHATEEMARYYERFARGGFGLVITEGIYTDQKYSQGYPFQPGITDDQQAQAWRQVTDRIHAHQGMAFAQIMHAGALSQGNRFVGVPAAPSALRPKGEQMKFYYGAGQYPIPQAMTEEDIADAIDGFAQAATRAIDTAGFDGIEIHGANGYLLDQFLTDYTNHRSDRWGGSVQARIQLTLEVIKAVRRAVGTVPVGVRISQGKVNDYAHKWAEGEHAAEVIFGSLNDAGVDFIHVTEFEAWKPAFPDGDASLVSLARRYAPEVALIANGGLHMPEHASSALDDGADVIAIGKAALANPDLPRRLAKAEPLNEFDGAVLGPIADIKESELGVV
;
A
#
# COMPACT_ATOMS: atom_id res chain seq x y z
N MET A 1 -9.84 -20.58 16.89
CA MET A 1 -9.96 -21.37 15.63
C MET A 1 -10.00 -20.41 14.46
N LEU A 2 -9.49 -20.81 13.30
CA LEU A 2 -9.55 -19.99 12.09
C LEU A 2 -11.01 -19.74 11.69
N ASN A 3 -11.35 -18.47 11.41
CA ASN A 3 -12.67 -18.14 10.88
C ASN A 3 -12.78 -18.71 9.44
N PRO A 4 -13.76 -19.60 9.18
CA PRO A 4 -13.87 -20.28 7.88
C PRO A 4 -14.14 -19.32 6.71
N ARG A 5 -14.64 -18.11 6.96
CA ARG A 5 -14.85 -17.06 5.94
C ARG A 5 -13.57 -16.70 5.20
N ILE A 6 -12.39 -16.82 5.83
CA ILE A 6 -11.11 -16.41 5.22
C ILE A 6 -10.77 -17.19 3.94
N LEU A 7 -11.28 -18.42 3.82
CA LEU A 7 -11.09 -19.29 2.65
C LEU A 7 -12.24 -19.23 1.64
N THR A 8 -13.28 -18.41 1.88
CA THR A 8 -14.39 -18.25 0.93
C THR A 8 -14.10 -17.15 -0.10
N PRO A 9 -14.64 -17.26 -1.32
CA PRO A 9 -14.55 -16.20 -2.33
C PRO A 9 -15.09 -14.86 -1.83
N TYR A 10 -14.60 -13.79 -2.44
CA TYR A 10 -15.09 -12.42 -2.20
C TYR A 10 -14.92 -11.56 -3.44
N ASP A 11 -15.89 -10.68 -3.70
CA ASP A 11 -15.85 -9.77 -4.85
C ASP A 11 -15.46 -8.36 -4.40
N ILE A 12 -14.41 -7.80 -5.01
CA ILE A 12 -14.09 -6.37 -4.93
C ILE A 12 -14.52 -5.75 -6.27
N ALA A 13 -15.61 -4.98 -6.26
CA ALA A 13 -16.23 -4.45 -7.47
C ALA A 13 -16.43 -5.55 -8.53
N SER A 14 -15.80 -5.43 -9.71
CA SER A 14 -15.92 -6.38 -10.80
C SER A 14 -14.93 -7.56 -10.75
N ARG A 15 -14.15 -7.70 -9.69
CA ARG A 15 -13.10 -8.74 -9.56
C ARG A 15 -13.42 -9.74 -8.46
N SER A 16 -13.42 -11.01 -8.81
CA SER A 16 -13.70 -12.12 -7.89
C SER A 16 -12.40 -12.74 -7.37
N LEU A 17 -12.20 -12.64 -6.05
CA LEU A 17 -11.10 -13.28 -5.35
C LEU A 17 -11.48 -14.70 -4.98
N LYS A 18 -10.60 -15.68 -5.21
CA LYS A 18 -10.85 -17.10 -4.86
C LYS A 18 -10.89 -17.37 -3.34
N ASN A 19 -10.36 -16.46 -2.54
CA ASN A 19 -10.44 -16.44 -1.07
C ASN A 19 -10.18 -15.01 -0.57
N ARG A 20 -10.32 -14.80 0.75
CA ARG A 20 -10.17 -13.50 1.43
C ARG A 20 -8.75 -13.26 1.96
N LEU A 21 -7.73 -13.82 1.30
CA LEU A 21 -6.32 -13.64 1.65
C LEU A 21 -5.60 -12.86 0.56
N ALA A 22 -4.98 -11.76 0.97
CA ALA A 22 -4.14 -10.94 0.12
C ALA A 22 -2.68 -10.94 0.60
N VAL A 23 -1.75 -10.81 -0.32
CA VAL A 23 -0.37 -10.43 0.01
C VAL A 23 -0.32 -8.93 0.17
N ALA A 24 0.11 -8.47 1.36
CA ALA A 24 0.27 -7.05 1.64
C ALA A 24 1.43 -6.44 0.83
N PRO A 25 1.36 -5.16 0.45
CA PRO A 25 2.45 -4.45 -0.22
C PRO A 25 3.73 -4.47 0.62
N MET A 26 4.83 -4.92 0.02
CA MET A 26 6.14 -5.00 0.68
C MET A 26 7.23 -4.56 -0.29
N THR A 27 7.93 -3.49 0.01
CA THR A 27 9.05 -2.97 -0.79
C THR A 27 10.21 -3.96 -0.81
N ARG A 28 10.69 -4.32 -2.01
CA ARG A 28 11.76 -5.30 -2.21
C ARG A 28 12.96 -4.74 -2.97
N VAL A 29 12.91 -3.53 -3.43
CA VAL A 29 14.03 -2.81 -4.11
C VAL A 29 14.83 -3.72 -5.09
N SER A 30 14.14 -4.50 -5.90
CA SER A 30 14.73 -5.51 -6.82
C SER A 30 14.44 -5.22 -8.29
N ALA A 31 13.99 -4.01 -8.62
CA ALA A 31 13.90 -3.55 -9.99
C ALA A 31 15.30 -3.21 -10.56
N THR A 32 15.37 -2.92 -11.84
CA THR A 32 16.60 -2.37 -12.42
C THR A 32 16.87 -0.95 -11.89
N GLU A 33 18.06 -0.41 -12.09
CA GLU A 33 18.39 1.00 -11.77
C GLU A 33 17.43 1.99 -12.44
N THR A 34 16.86 1.60 -13.57
CA THR A 34 15.89 2.40 -14.34
C THR A 34 14.45 2.09 -13.98
N GLY A 35 14.18 1.30 -12.93
CA GLY A 35 12.85 1.03 -12.40
C GLY A 35 12.02 0.00 -13.16
N HIS A 36 12.64 -0.81 -14.04
CA HIS A 36 11.93 -1.89 -14.73
C HIS A 36 11.79 -3.11 -13.80
N ALA A 37 10.61 -3.70 -13.77
CA ALA A 37 10.39 -4.97 -13.09
C ALA A 37 11.24 -6.09 -13.72
N THR A 38 11.85 -6.93 -12.88
CA THR A 38 12.77 -7.98 -13.30
C THR A 38 12.10 -9.35 -13.36
N GLU A 39 12.74 -10.31 -14.02
CA GLU A 39 12.34 -11.73 -14.00
C GLU A 39 12.34 -12.29 -12.57
N GLU A 40 13.26 -11.85 -11.73
CA GLU A 40 13.32 -12.19 -10.32
C GLU A 40 12.05 -11.72 -9.58
N MET A 41 11.61 -10.48 -9.82
CA MET A 41 10.34 -9.97 -9.30
C MET A 41 9.15 -10.79 -9.80
N ALA A 42 9.15 -11.18 -11.08
CA ALA A 42 8.07 -11.99 -11.63
C ALA A 42 7.96 -13.35 -10.92
N ARG A 43 9.08 -14.03 -10.68
CA ARG A 43 9.14 -15.29 -9.90
C ARG A 43 8.73 -15.09 -8.44
N TYR A 44 9.14 -13.98 -7.84
CA TYR A 44 8.78 -13.62 -6.46
C TYR A 44 7.28 -13.43 -6.29
N TYR A 45 6.62 -12.70 -7.16
CA TYR A 45 5.17 -12.49 -7.07
C TYR A 45 4.36 -13.74 -7.46
N GLU A 46 4.83 -14.51 -8.46
CA GLU A 46 4.23 -15.77 -8.88
C GLU A 46 4.06 -16.75 -7.72
N ARG A 47 5.06 -16.86 -6.84
CA ARG A 47 5.04 -17.84 -5.73
C ARG A 47 3.82 -17.69 -4.82
N PHE A 48 3.34 -16.48 -4.60
CA PHE A 48 2.16 -16.23 -3.76
C PHE A 48 0.86 -16.66 -4.46
N ALA A 49 0.70 -16.34 -5.73
CA ALA A 49 -0.45 -16.75 -6.52
C ALA A 49 -0.51 -18.27 -6.63
N ARG A 50 0.64 -18.93 -6.92
CA ARG A 50 0.81 -20.37 -6.92
C ARG A 50 0.54 -20.97 -5.54
N GLY A 51 0.93 -20.29 -4.46
CA GLY A 51 0.66 -20.67 -3.07
C GLY A 51 -0.80 -20.56 -2.64
N GLY A 52 -1.64 -19.92 -3.44
CA GLY A 52 -3.08 -19.91 -3.25
C GLY A 52 -3.67 -18.57 -2.78
N PHE A 53 -2.89 -17.51 -2.63
CA PHE A 53 -3.43 -16.19 -2.34
C PHE A 53 -4.43 -15.76 -3.41
N GLY A 54 -5.57 -15.18 -2.99
CA GLY A 54 -6.61 -14.66 -3.89
C GLY A 54 -6.19 -13.34 -4.55
N LEU A 55 -5.45 -12.52 -3.81
CA LEU A 55 -4.98 -11.21 -4.24
C LEU A 55 -3.49 -11.04 -3.93
N VAL A 56 -2.74 -10.49 -4.88
CA VAL A 56 -1.36 -10.05 -4.69
C VAL A 56 -1.31 -8.55 -4.94
N ILE A 57 -0.98 -7.77 -3.90
CA ILE A 57 -0.77 -6.33 -4.03
C ILE A 57 0.74 -6.09 -4.14
N THR A 58 1.17 -5.35 -5.15
CA THR A 58 2.60 -5.10 -5.38
C THR A 58 3.20 -4.20 -4.31
N GLU A 59 4.52 -4.18 -4.20
CA GLU A 59 5.24 -3.08 -3.56
C GLU A 59 4.88 -1.73 -4.17
N GLY A 60 5.19 -0.61 -3.47
CA GLY A 60 4.91 0.73 -3.96
C GLY A 60 5.65 1.05 -5.25
N ILE A 61 4.90 1.29 -6.34
CA ILE A 61 5.41 1.61 -7.68
C ILE A 61 5.39 3.14 -7.84
N TYR A 62 6.54 3.76 -8.15
CA TYR A 62 6.59 5.21 -8.30
C TYR A 62 5.92 5.69 -9.59
N THR A 63 5.27 6.87 -9.54
CA THR A 63 4.25 7.33 -10.50
C THR A 63 4.75 8.36 -11.52
N ASP A 64 5.83 9.07 -11.24
CA ASP A 64 6.35 10.15 -12.09
C ASP A 64 7.89 10.17 -12.13
N GLN A 65 8.45 10.90 -13.10
CA GLN A 65 9.88 11.10 -13.27
C GLN A 65 10.39 12.40 -12.59
N LYS A 66 9.76 12.80 -11.48
CA LYS A 66 10.12 14.00 -10.74
C LYS A 66 10.37 13.64 -9.26
N TYR A 67 9.33 13.56 -8.45
CA TYR A 67 9.47 13.45 -6.99
C TYR A 67 9.00 12.12 -6.41
N SER A 68 8.33 11.26 -7.19
CA SER A 68 7.63 10.09 -6.62
C SER A 68 8.54 8.95 -6.19
N GLN A 69 9.73 8.78 -6.81
CA GLN A 69 10.64 7.69 -6.46
C GLN A 69 11.18 7.84 -5.03
N GLY A 70 11.07 6.79 -4.23
CA GLY A 70 11.50 6.76 -2.83
C GLY A 70 12.84 6.08 -2.59
N TYR A 71 13.19 5.08 -3.40
CA TYR A 71 14.32 4.19 -3.14
C TYR A 71 15.12 3.88 -4.40
N PRO A 72 16.45 3.61 -4.28
CA PRO A 72 17.19 2.94 -5.34
C PRO A 72 16.55 1.59 -5.65
N PHE A 73 16.55 1.19 -6.90
CA PHE A 73 15.97 -0.08 -7.37
C PHE A 73 14.49 -0.29 -7.03
N GLN A 74 13.76 0.79 -6.71
CA GLN A 74 12.31 0.76 -6.63
C GLN A 74 11.72 0.64 -8.04
N PRO A 75 10.70 -0.22 -8.27
CA PRO A 75 10.04 -0.26 -9.58
C PRO A 75 9.16 0.97 -9.82
N GLY A 76 9.11 1.40 -11.08
CA GLY A 76 8.27 2.49 -11.56
C GLY A 76 7.23 2.04 -12.57
N ILE A 77 6.35 2.98 -12.93
CA ILE A 77 5.39 2.84 -14.02
C ILE A 77 5.15 4.17 -14.73
N THR A 78 6.24 4.91 -14.91
CA THR A 78 6.23 6.29 -15.43
C THR A 78 6.25 6.37 -16.96
N ASP A 79 6.56 5.26 -17.61
CA ASP A 79 6.60 5.10 -19.05
C ASP A 79 6.14 3.71 -19.50
N ASP A 80 5.98 3.53 -20.82
CA ASP A 80 5.45 2.29 -21.39
C ASP A 80 6.45 1.13 -21.27
N GLN A 81 7.76 1.40 -21.20
CA GLN A 81 8.77 0.34 -21.05
C GLN A 81 8.71 -0.25 -19.62
N GLN A 82 8.58 0.59 -18.60
CA GLN A 82 8.36 0.14 -17.24
C GLN A 82 7.04 -0.62 -17.12
N ALA A 83 5.95 -0.12 -17.72
CA ALA A 83 4.66 -0.79 -17.73
C ALA A 83 4.72 -2.17 -18.43
N GLN A 84 5.40 -2.25 -19.58
CA GLN A 84 5.61 -3.52 -20.29
C GLN A 84 6.45 -4.51 -19.47
N ALA A 85 7.42 -4.03 -18.69
CA ALA A 85 8.20 -4.89 -17.79
C ALA A 85 7.34 -5.51 -16.68
N TRP A 86 6.30 -4.83 -16.21
CA TRP A 86 5.34 -5.36 -15.25
C TRP A 86 4.43 -6.44 -15.84
N ARG A 87 4.23 -6.47 -17.16
CA ARG A 87 3.37 -7.47 -17.82
C ARG A 87 3.78 -8.91 -17.52
N GLN A 88 5.08 -9.20 -17.49
CA GLN A 88 5.57 -10.52 -17.12
C GLN A 88 5.19 -10.94 -15.68
N VAL A 89 5.07 -9.96 -14.77
CA VAL A 89 4.66 -10.21 -13.37
C VAL A 89 3.17 -10.57 -13.32
N THR A 90 2.33 -9.75 -13.94
CA THR A 90 0.87 -9.96 -13.93
C THR A 90 0.49 -11.26 -14.66
N ASP A 91 1.11 -11.57 -15.81
CA ASP A 91 0.87 -12.80 -16.56
C ASP A 91 1.17 -14.05 -15.70
N ARG A 92 2.26 -14.03 -14.91
CA ARG A 92 2.59 -15.14 -14.00
C ARG A 92 1.62 -15.27 -12.83
N ILE A 93 1.14 -14.15 -12.26
CA ILE A 93 0.12 -14.18 -11.21
C ILE A 93 -1.19 -14.76 -11.77
N HIS A 94 -1.62 -14.31 -12.96
CA HIS A 94 -2.83 -14.76 -13.63
C HIS A 94 -2.78 -16.25 -14.01
N ALA A 95 -1.60 -16.79 -14.38
CA ALA A 95 -1.42 -18.22 -14.68
C ALA A 95 -1.84 -19.12 -13.50
N HIS A 96 -1.86 -18.59 -12.27
CA HIS A 96 -2.29 -19.27 -11.05
C HIS A 96 -3.64 -18.78 -10.51
N GLN A 97 -4.45 -18.10 -11.34
CA GLN A 97 -5.76 -17.58 -10.96
C GLN A 97 -5.70 -16.62 -9.75
N GLY A 98 -4.60 -15.89 -9.59
CA GLY A 98 -4.46 -14.79 -8.63
C GLY A 98 -4.87 -13.47 -9.27
N MET A 99 -5.46 -12.55 -8.50
CA MET A 99 -5.64 -11.17 -8.89
C MET A 99 -4.40 -10.35 -8.54
N ALA A 100 -4.02 -9.41 -9.40
CA ALA A 100 -2.86 -8.54 -9.22
C ALA A 100 -3.31 -7.08 -9.11
N PHE A 101 -3.10 -6.42 -7.96
CA PHE A 101 -3.35 -4.99 -7.81
C PHE A 101 -2.03 -4.23 -7.76
N ALA A 102 -1.93 -3.14 -8.52
CA ALA A 102 -0.78 -2.24 -8.48
C ALA A 102 -0.92 -1.25 -7.32
N GLN A 103 0.00 -1.28 -6.34
CA GLN A 103 0.08 -0.18 -5.40
C GLN A 103 0.91 0.95 -6.02
N ILE A 104 0.27 2.07 -6.37
CA ILE A 104 0.93 3.25 -6.92
C ILE A 104 1.24 4.26 -5.80
N MET A 105 2.47 4.80 -5.80
CA MET A 105 3.05 5.51 -4.67
C MET A 105 3.84 6.75 -5.09
N HIS A 106 3.79 7.78 -4.25
CA HIS A 106 4.70 8.91 -4.30
C HIS A 106 5.35 9.08 -2.92
N ALA A 107 6.69 9.00 -2.86
CA ALA A 107 7.42 8.94 -1.59
C ALA A 107 7.37 10.25 -0.78
N GLY A 108 7.21 11.40 -1.45
CA GLY A 108 7.25 12.68 -0.75
C GLY A 108 8.58 12.92 -0.04
N ALA A 109 8.52 13.47 1.17
CA ALA A 109 9.70 13.74 2.00
C ALA A 109 10.51 12.51 2.39
N LEU A 110 9.93 11.30 2.34
CA LEU A 110 10.63 10.06 2.68
C LEU A 110 11.46 9.48 1.52
N SER A 111 11.58 10.21 0.42
CA SER A 111 12.50 9.84 -0.66
C SER A 111 13.95 9.85 -0.18
N GLN A 112 14.63 8.71 -0.34
CA GLN A 112 16.04 8.51 0.03
C GLN A 112 16.88 7.97 -1.13
N GLY A 113 16.32 7.90 -2.35
CA GLY A 113 17.00 7.37 -3.51
C GLY A 113 16.27 7.70 -4.83
N ASN A 114 16.05 8.99 -5.09
CA ASN A 114 15.43 9.46 -6.32
C ASN A 114 16.50 9.75 -7.39
N ARG A 115 16.36 9.13 -8.56
CA ARG A 115 17.32 9.31 -9.66
C ARG A 115 17.05 10.54 -10.54
N PHE A 116 15.91 11.20 -10.38
CA PHE A 116 15.48 12.32 -11.22
C PHE A 116 15.80 13.67 -10.57
N VAL A 117 15.70 13.77 -9.25
CA VAL A 117 15.90 15.01 -8.49
C VAL A 117 16.73 14.78 -7.23
N GLY A 118 17.51 15.79 -6.87
CA GLY A 118 18.35 15.73 -5.64
C GLY A 118 17.63 16.14 -4.35
N VAL A 119 16.52 16.86 -4.46
CA VAL A 119 15.74 17.35 -3.31
C VAL A 119 14.31 16.84 -3.44
N PRO A 120 13.78 16.11 -2.45
CA PRO A 120 12.38 15.66 -2.45
C PRO A 120 11.42 16.82 -2.29
N ALA A 121 10.14 16.58 -2.58
CA ALA A 121 9.06 17.54 -2.39
C ALA A 121 7.99 16.97 -1.44
N ALA A 122 7.37 17.84 -0.63
CA ALA A 122 6.42 17.48 0.41
C ALA A 122 5.42 18.63 0.64
N PRO A 123 4.34 18.44 1.44
CA PRO A 123 3.44 19.55 1.73
C PRO A 123 4.14 20.79 2.32
N SER A 124 5.16 20.57 3.14
CA SER A 124 5.93 21.63 3.80
C SER A 124 7.42 21.29 3.86
N ALA A 125 8.28 22.30 3.93
CA ALA A 125 9.75 22.13 4.01
C ALA A 125 10.19 21.71 5.43
N LEU A 126 9.74 20.52 5.86
CA LEU A 126 9.99 19.97 7.20
C LEU A 126 10.77 18.66 7.08
N ARG A 127 11.87 18.56 7.83
CA ARG A 127 12.63 17.30 7.87
C ARG A 127 11.78 16.18 8.49
N PRO A 128 11.65 15.01 7.83
CA PRO A 128 11.00 13.86 8.45
C PRO A 128 11.68 13.45 9.76
N LYS A 129 10.90 12.90 10.69
CA LYS A 129 11.41 12.27 11.91
C LYS A 129 12.25 11.03 11.57
N GLY A 130 13.18 10.66 12.46
CA GLY A 130 13.97 9.44 12.34
C GLY A 130 15.10 9.55 11.32
N GLU A 131 15.58 8.40 10.90
CA GLU A 131 16.68 8.23 9.93
C GLU A 131 16.21 7.46 8.70
N GLN A 132 16.93 7.63 7.59
CA GLN A 132 16.71 6.85 6.36
C GLN A 132 16.87 5.35 6.65
N MET A 133 16.07 4.53 5.99
CA MET A 133 16.04 3.08 6.19
C MET A 133 17.22 2.42 5.48
N LYS A 134 18.16 1.88 6.28
CA LYS A 134 19.40 1.26 5.79
C LYS A 134 19.15 0.08 4.86
N PHE A 135 18.13 -0.72 5.15
CA PHE A 135 17.74 -1.86 4.32
C PHE A 135 17.11 -1.49 2.95
N TYR A 136 16.88 -0.19 2.70
CA TYR A 136 16.54 0.37 1.40
C TYR A 136 17.61 1.34 0.89
N TYR A 137 18.89 1.04 1.16
CA TYR A 137 20.07 1.82 0.77
C TYR A 137 20.16 3.22 1.39
N GLY A 138 19.37 3.53 2.42
CA GLY A 138 19.41 4.82 3.10
C GLY A 138 20.55 4.96 4.08
N ALA A 139 20.97 6.19 4.34
CA ALA A 139 22.00 6.51 5.32
C ALA A 139 21.77 7.89 5.95
N GLY A 140 21.85 7.95 7.29
CA GLY A 140 21.74 9.20 8.04
C GLY A 140 20.32 9.79 8.04
N GLN A 141 20.23 11.09 8.25
CA GLN A 141 18.96 11.80 8.32
C GLN A 141 18.31 12.00 6.94
N TYR A 142 16.99 12.07 6.89
CA TYR A 142 16.29 12.52 5.71
C TYR A 142 16.67 13.97 5.33
N PRO A 143 16.77 14.31 4.05
CA PRO A 143 16.92 15.70 3.63
C PRO A 143 15.69 16.53 4.02
N ILE A 144 15.84 17.86 4.10
CA ILE A 144 14.69 18.77 4.18
C ILE A 144 14.09 18.86 2.78
N PRO A 145 12.82 18.50 2.58
CA PRO A 145 12.17 18.62 1.29
C PRO A 145 11.89 20.08 0.94
N GLN A 146 11.66 20.36 -0.33
CA GLN A 146 11.00 21.60 -0.73
C GLN A 146 9.48 21.51 -0.53
N ALA A 147 8.85 22.62 -0.20
CA ALA A 147 7.39 22.71 -0.17
C ALA A 147 6.83 22.68 -1.60
N MET A 148 5.86 21.78 -1.87
CA MET A 148 5.21 21.67 -3.18
C MET A 148 4.42 22.92 -3.51
N THR A 149 4.57 23.41 -4.73
CA THR A 149 3.71 24.40 -5.35
C THR A 149 2.37 23.79 -5.80
N GLU A 150 1.40 24.62 -6.20
CA GLU A 150 0.16 24.13 -6.82
C GLU A 150 0.46 23.34 -8.12
N GLU A 151 1.49 23.72 -8.87
CA GLU A 151 1.93 23.01 -10.08
C GLU A 151 2.51 21.64 -9.72
N ASP A 152 3.37 21.54 -8.69
CA ASP A 152 3.90 20.24 -8.23
C ASP A 152 2.79 19.30 -7.75
N ILE A 153 1.75 19.85 -7.10
CA ILE A 153 0.59 19.08 -6.67
C ILE A 153 -0.22 18.60 -7.87
N ALA A 154 -0.44 19.45 -8.87
CA ALA A 154 -1.14 19.08 -10.11
C ALA A 154 -0.36 17.99 -10.88
N ASP A 155 0.96 18.13 -11.00
CA ASP A 155 1.86 17.14 -11.61
C ASP A 155 1.77 15.78 -10.89
N ALA A 156 1.74 15.79 -9.55
CA ALA A 156 1.61 14.56 -8.78
C ALA A 156 0.24 13.88 -9.02
N ILE A 157 -0.86 14.64 -9.04
CA ILE A 157 -2.21 14.10 -9.34
C ILE A 157 -2.23 13.47 -10.74
N ASP A 158 -1.67 14.15 -11.74
CA ASP A 158 -1.59 13.64 -13.12
C ASP A 158 -0.68 12.40 -13.19
N GLY A 159 0.45 12.39 -12.49
CA GLY A 159 1.34 11.24 -12.36
C GLY A 159 0.63 9.99 -11.85
N PHE A 160 -0.19 10.10 -10.81
CA PHE A 160 -1.02 8.98 -10.32
C PHE A 160 -2.01 8.49 -11.38
N ALA A 161 -2.69 9.40 -12.10
CA ALA A 161 -3.65 9.03 -13.13
C ALA A 161 -2.99 8.32 -14.33
N GLN A 162 -1.86 8.85 -14.82
CA GLN A 162 -1.10 8.23 -15.90
C GLN A 162 -0.50 6.88 -15.51
N ALA A 163 0.02 6.76 -14.27
CA ALA A 163 0.51 5.50 -13.72
C ALA A 163 -0.61 4.44 -13.67
N ALA A 164 -1.80 4.82 -13.23
CA ALA A 164 -2.96 3.94 -13.20
C ALA A 164 -3.37 3.46 -14.61
N THR A 165 -3.41 4.37 -15.60
CA THR A 165 -3.68 4.00 -17.00
C THR A 165 -2.69 2.95 -17.50
N ARG A 166 -1.37 3.19 -17.31
CA ARG A 166 -0.35 2.22 -17.74
C ARG A 166 -0.44 0.89 -16.99
N ALA A 167 -0.77 0.93 -15.69
CA ALA A 167 -0.94 -0.27 -14.89
C ALA A 167 -2.07 -1.17 -15.44
N ILE A 168 -3.18 -0.59 -15.87
CA ILE A 168 -4.32 -1.33 -16.40
C ILE A 168 -4.10 -1.71 -17.87
N ASP A 169 -3.83 -0.74 -18.72
CA ASP A 169 -3.86 -0.94 -20.18
C ASP A 169 -2.63 -1.68 -20.71
N THR A 170 -1.45 -1.42 -20.11
CA THR A 170 -0.19 -1.99 -20.58
C THR A 170 0.30 -3.13 -19.69
N ALA A 171 0.39 -2.90 -18.38
CA ALA A 171 0.91 -3.89 -17.44
C ALA A 171 -0.08 -5.01 -17.11
N GLY A 172 -1.40 -4.80 -17.32
CA GLY A 172 -2.44 -5.83 -17.15
C GLY A 172 -2.81 -6.12 -15.70
N PHE A 173 -2.68 -5.15 -14.80
CA PHE A 173 -3.20 -5.25 -13.44
C PHE A 173 -4.73 -5.28 -13.40
N ASP A 174 -5.30 -5.93 -12.39
CA ASP A 174 -6.74 -6.08 -12.19
C ASP A 174 -7.37 -4.94 -11.40
N GLY A 175 -6.55 -4.15 -10.69
CA GLY A 175 -7.00 -3.04 -9.86
C GLY A 175 -5.84 -2.13 -9.42
N ILE A 176 -6.21 -0.99 -8.84
CA ILE A 176 -5.28 0.03 -8.34
C ILE A 176 -5.46 0.23 -6.85
N GLU A 177 -4.37 0.17 -6.11
CA GLU A 177 -4.29 0.65 -4.73
C GLU A 177 -3.47 1.95 -4.68
N ILE A 178 -4.11 3.04 -4.30
CA ILE A 178 -3.45 4.33 -4.08
C ILE A 178 -2.80 4.30 -2.69
N HIS A 179 -1.49 4.53 -2.62
CA HIS A 179 -0.78 4.50 -1.35
C HIS A 179 -0.93 5.81 -0.57
N GLY A 180 -1.93 5.86 0.30
CA GLY A 180 -2.23 7.00 1.19
C GLY A 180 -1.79 6.78 2.65
N ALA A 181 -0.80 5.92 2.91
CA ALA A 181 -0.42 5.46 4.23
C ALA A 181 1.09 5.59 4.50
N ASN A 182 1.51 5.16 5.68
CA ASN A 182 2.90 4.87 6.08
C ASN A 182 3.86 6.07 6.04
N GLY A 183 3.37 7.29 5.99
CA GLY A 183 4.21 8.50 5.97
C GLY A 183 4.63 8.95 4.56
N TYR A 184 4.10 8.37 3.49
CA TYR A 184 4.37 8.81 2.12
C TYR A 184 3.53 10.04 1.73
N LEU A 185 3.64 10.55 0.51
CA LEU A 185 3.14 11.88 0.15
C LEU A 185 1.70 12.16 0.62
N LEU A 186 0.75 11.30 0.28
CA LEU A 186 -0.66 11.54 0.61
C LEU A 186 -0.90 11.53 2.12
N ASP A 187 -0.21 10.64 2.85
CA ASP A 187 -0.22 10.64 4.32
C ASP A 187 0.50 11.85 4.91
N GLN A 188 1.54 12.39 4.25
CA GLN A 188 2.19 13.64 4.67
C GLN A 188 1.24 14.83 4.54
N PHE A 189 0.41 14.88 3.50
CA PHE A 189 -0.63 15.90 3.38
C PHE A 189 -1.72 15.73 4.44
N LEU A 190 -2.11 14.50 4.76
CA LEU A 190 -3.14 14.18 5.76
C LEU A 190 -2.69 14.49 7.19
N THR A 191 -1.41 14.39 7.48
CA THR A 191 -0.83 14.49 8.83
C THR A 191 -0.56 15.95 9.22
N ASP A 192 -1.06 16.37 10.37
CA ASP A 192 -0.97 17.73 10.88
C ASP A 192 0.48 18.22 11.08
N TYR A 193 1.34 17.39 11.70
CA TYR A 193 2.72 17.80 12.00
C TYR A 193 3.65 17.80 10.75
N THR A 194 3.26 17.23 9.64
CA THR A 194 4.01 17.27 8.38
C THR A 194 3.44 18.28 7.38
N ASN A 195 2.19 18.71 7.57
CA ASN A 195 1.48 19.65 6.71
C ASN A 195 1.15 20.94 7.44
N HIS A 196 2.02 21.93 7.32
CA HIS A 196 1.85 23.28 7.87
C HIS A 196 1.34 24.29 6.83
N ARG A 197 0.67 23.81 5.78
CA ARG A 197 0.10 24.68 4.74
C ARG A 197 -1.08 25.48 5.27
N SER A 198 -1.24 26.70 4.75
CA SER A 198 -2.35 27.61 5.06
C SER A 198 -3.32 27.79 3.88
N ASP A 199 -3.10 27.06 2.78
CA ASP A 199 -3.98 27.03 1.62
C ASP A 199 -5.02 25.89 1.72
N ARG A 200 -5.74 25.62 0.62
CA ARG A 200 -6.80 24.59 0.57
C ARG A 200 -6.34 23.16 0.89
N TRP A 201 -5.04 22.91 0.96
CA TRP A 201 -4.45 21.60 1.18
C TRP A 201 -3.99 21.37 2.63
N GLY A 202 -4.17 22.36 3.53
CA GLY A 202 -3.71 22.31 4.92
C GLY A 202 -4.75 22.77 5.92
N GLY A 203 -4.40 22.77 7.21
CA GLY A 203 -5.30 23.15 8.30
C GLY A 203 -6.17 22.01 8.81
N SER A 204 -7.49 22.05 8.63
CA SER A 204 -8.40 21.01 9.12
C SER A 204 -8.19 19.65 8.45
N VAL A 205 -8.61 18.56 9.10
CA VAL A 205 -8.53 17.21 8.50
C VAL A 205 -9.31 17.12 7.18
N GLN A 206 -10.41 17.86 7.04
CA GLN A 206 -11.19 17.97 5.80
C GLN A 206 -10.37 18.62 4.66
N ALA A 207 -9.52 19.59 4.95
CA ALA A 207 -8.64 20.20 3.95
C ALA A 207 -7.43 19.28 3.66
N ARG A 208 -6.87 18.64 4.67
CA ARG A 208 -5.70 17.76 4.54
C ARG A 208 -5.97 16.49 3.72
N ILE A 209 -7.20 15.95 3.72
CA ILE A 209 -7.57 14.78 2.90
C ILE A 209 -7.77 15.14 1.41
N GLN A 210 -7.91 16.41 1.04
CA GLN A 210 -8.29 16.83 -0.31
C GLN A 210 -7.35 16.31 -1.40
N LEU A 211 -6.03 16.26 -1.15
CA LEU A 211 -5.11 15.72 -2.15
C LEU A 211 -5.43 14.25 -2.47
N THR A 212 -5.68 13.44 -1.45
CA THR A 212 -6.06 12.04 -1.63
C THR A 212 -7.35 11.92 -2.45
N LEU A 213 -8.35 12.76 -2.18
CA LEU A 213 -9.63 12.75 -2.92
C LEU A 213 -9.46 13.18 -4.38
N GLU A 214 -8.63 14.19 -4.66
CA GLU A 214 -8.34 14.60 -6.05
C GLU A 214 -7.55 13.51 -6.82
N VAL A 215 -6.63 12.81 -6.16
CA VAL A 215 -5.92 11.66 -6.74
C VAL A 215 -6.92 10.53 -7.05
N ILE A 216 -7.79 10.16 -6.11
CA ILE A 216 -8.83 9.13 -6.32
C ILE A 216 -9.70 9.49 -7.53
N LYS A 217 -10.17 10.73 -7.61
CA LYS A 217 -11.00 11.22 -8.70
C LYS A 217 -10.27 11.19 -10.05
N ALA A 218 -8.98 11.55 -10.09
CA ALA A 218 -8.17 11.52 -11.30
C ALA A 218 -7.92 10.08 -11.77
N VAL A 219 -7.54 9.18 -10.85
CA VAL A 219 -7.35 7.75 -11.13
C VAL A 219 -8.65 7.11 -11.60
N ARG A 220 -9.78 7.35 -10.91
CA ARG A 220 -11.10 6.81 -11.30
C ARG A 220 -11.49 7.24 -12.73
N ARG A 221 -11.25 8.52 -13.09
CA ARG A 221 -11.50 9.00 -14.46
C ARG A 221 -10.62 8.29 -15.48
N ALA A 222 -9.38 7.97 -15.12
CA ALA A 222 -8.41 7.33 -16.01
C ALA A 222 -8.73 5.86 -16.28
N VAL A 223 -9.17 5.09 -15.24
CA VAL A 223 -9.33 3.63 -15.37
C VAL A 223 -10.80 3.14 -15.38
N GLY A 224 -11.77 4.05 -15.25
CA GLY A 224 -13.20 3.72 -15.37
C GLY A 224 -13.70 2.79 -14.26
N THR A 225 -14.21 1.60 -14.62
CA THR A 225 -14.87 0.64 -13.71
C THR A 225 -13.91 -0.37 -13.07
N VAL A 226 -12.62 -0.25 -13.31
CA VAL A 226 -11.62 -1.09 -12.66
C VAL A 226 -11.58 -0.79 -11.16
N PRO A 227 -11.40 -1.77 -10.27
CA PRO A 227 -11.30 -1.53 -8.83
C PRO A 227 -10.22 -0.50 -8.49
N VAL A 228 -10.60 0.54 -7.76
CA VAL A 228 -9.71 1.58 -7.23
C VAL A 228 -9.95 1.69 -5.74
N GLY A 229 -8.90 1.51 -4.95
CA GLY A 229 -8.95 1.70 -3.52
C GLY A 229 -7.77 2.51 -3.00
N VAL A 230 -7.77 2.75 -1.71
CA VAL A 230 -6.74 3.53 -1.04
C VAL A 230 -6.27 2.84 0.23
N ARG A 231 -4.96 2.83 0.45
CA ARG A 231 -4.37 2.35 1.71
C ARG A 231 -4.21 3.51 2.68
N ILE A 232 -4.67 3.32 3.91
CA ILE A 232 -4.67 4.32 4.98
C ILE A 232 -4.06 3.74 6.25
N SER A 233 -3.25 4.54 6.97
CA SER A 233 -2.70 4.20 8.28
C SER A 233 -2.63 5.42 9.19
N GLN A 234 -2.57 5.19 10.49
CA GLN A 234 -2.12 6.21 11.44
C GLN A 234 -0.59 6.17 11.59
N GLY A 235 -0.04 4.97 11.90
CA GLY A 235 1.40 4.75 12.03
C GLY A 235 2.15 4.97 10.71
N LYS A 236 3.40 5.39 10.82
CA LYS A 236 4.29 5.71 9.69
C LYS A 236 5.55 4.87 9.76
N VAL A 237 6.23 4.62 8.65
CA VAL A 237 7.49 3.85 8.64
C VAL A 237 8.61 4.52 9.44
N ASN A 238 8.51 5.81 9.67
CA ASN A 238 9.44 6.63 10.45
C ASN A 238 8.86 7.17 11.77
N ASP A 239 7.59 6.84 12.09
CA ASP A 239 6.89 7.22 13.34
C ASP A 239 5.76 6.22 13.63
N TYR A 240 6.13 5.02 14.10
CA TYR A 240 5.19 3.90 14.31
C TYR A 240 4.10 4.19 15.36
N ALA A 241 4.40 5.08 16.31
CA ALA A 241 3.49 5.40 17.41
C ALA A 241 2.50 6.54 17.08
N HIS A 242 2.61 7.12 15.88
CA HIS A 242 1.74 8.24 15.49
C HIS A 242 0.27 7.82 15.51
N LYS A 243 -0.55 8.73 16.07
CA LYS A 243 -2.01 8.67 16.02
C LYS A 243 -2.54 10.03 15.53
N TRP A 244 -3.67 10.02 14.84
CA TRP A 244 -4.31 11.26 14.39
C TRP A 244 -4.69 12.13 15.58
N ALA A 245 -4.31 13.41 15.55
CA ALA A 245 -4.48 14.32 16.68
C ALA A 245 -5.96 14.57 17.03
N GLU A 246 -6.84 14.52 16.03
CA GLU A 246 -8.29 14.71 16.21
C GLU A 246 -9.02 13.42 16.63
N GLY A 247 -8.30 12.34 16.89
CA GLY A 247 -8.87 11.08 17.36
C GLY A 247 -9.89 10.47 16.40
N GLU A 248 -11.02 9.97 16.96
CA GLU A 248 -12.09 9.35 16.17
C GLU A 248 -12.72 10.31 15.17
N HIS A 249 -12.73 11.61 15.43
CA HIS A 249 -13.22 12.61 14.47
C HIS A 249 -12.39 12.60 13.17
N ALA A 250 -11.07 12.40 13.26
CA ALA A 250 -10.27 12.22 12.05
C ALA A 250 -10.67 10.96 11.28
N ALA A 251 -10.93 9.85 11.98
CA ALA A 251 -11.41 8.62 11.34
C ALA A 251 -12.76 8.82 10.64
N GLU A 252 -13.71 9.50 11.28
CA GLU A 252 -15.01 9.86 10.69
C GLU A 252 -14.82 10.65 9.39
N VAL A 253 -14.03 11.71 9.41
CA VAL A 253 -13.79 12.56 8.23
C VAL A 253 -13.08 11.79 7.14
N ILE A 254 -12.01 11.05 7.46
CA ILE A 254 -11.20 10.34 6.48
C ILE A 254 -12.03 9.24 5.82
N PHE A 255 -12.60 8.31 6.59
CA PHE A 255 -13.34 7.17 6.03
C PHE A 255 -14.66 7.60 5.38
N GLY A 256 -15.37 8.59 5.96
CA GLY A 256 -16.56 9.17 5.35
C GLY A 256 -16.25 9.82 4.00
N SER A 257 -15.17 10.62 3.91
CA SER A 257 -14.76 11.23 2.64
C SER A 257 -14.37 10.19 1.58
N LEU A 258 -13.72 9.08 1.97
CA LEU A 258 -13.38 7.99 1.06
C LEU A 258 -14.63 7.24 0.56
N ASN A 259 -15.61 7.00 1.46
CA ASN A 259 -16.92 6.46 1.09
C ASN A 259 -17.62 7.35 0.06
N ASP A 260 -17.67 8.65 0.31
CA ASP A 260 -18.31 9.62 -0.58
C ASP A 260 -17.56 9.79 -1.92
N ALA A 261 -16.25 9.57 -1.93
CA ALA A 261 -15.45 9.54 -3.15
C ALA A 261 -15.68 8.29 -4.02
N GLY A 262 -16.41 7.30 -3.52
CA GLY A 262 -16.77 6.10 -4.25
C GLY A 262 -15.59 5.17 -4.54
N VAL A 263 -14.68 5.00 -3.57
CA VAL A 263 -13.63 3.98 -3.67
C VAL A 263 -14.25 2.58 -3.58
N ASP A 264 -13.70 1.62 -4.29
CA ASP A 264 -14.17 0.23 -4.25
C ASP A 264 -13.68 -0.51 -3.01
N PHE A 265 -12.51 -0.12 -2.49
CA PHE A 265 -11.99 -0.69 -1.25
C PHE A 265 -11.13 0.31 -0.47
N ILE A 266 -11.05 0.10 0.85
CA ILE A 266 -10.13 0.77 1.75
C ILE A 266 -9.22 -0.29 2.38
N HIS A 267 -7.90 -0.13 2.25
CA HIS A 267 -6.92 -1.00 2.89
C HIS A 267 -6.41 -0.34 4.18
N VAL A 268 -6.98 -0.76 5.29
CA VAL A 268 -6.62 -0.27 6.63
C VAL A 268 -5.38 -0.99 7.13
N THR A 269 -4.32 -0.25 7.45
CA THR A 269 -3.09 -0.85 7.99
C THR A 269 -2.68 -0.21 9.30
N GLU A 270 -2.41 -1.03 10.29
CA GLU A 270 -1.88 -0.67 11.61
C GLU A 270 -0.77 -1.67 12.00
N PHE A 271 0.01 -1.37 13.02
CA PHE A 271 1.02 -2.33 13.51
C PHE A 271 0.36 -3.57 14.12
N GLU A 272 -0.72 -3.35 14.91
CA GLU A 272 -1.56 -4.37 15.53
C GLU A 272 -3.03 -4.06 15.26
N ALA A 273 -3.51 -4.47 14.08
CA ALA A 273 -4.81 -4.03 13.55
C ALA A 273 -6.03 -4.44 14.38
N TRP A 274 -5.86 -5.41 15.29
CA TRP A 274 -6.92 -5.87 16.22
C TRP A 274 -7.04 -5.04 17.50
N LYS A 275 -6.09 -4.10 17.72
CA LYS A 275 -6.10 -3.24 18.92
C LYS A 275 -6.90 -1.97 18.70
N PRO A 276 -7.35 -1.33 19.79
CA PRO A 276 -8.00 -0.03 19.72
C PRO A 276 -7.16 0.99 18.95
N ALA A 277 -7.82 1.76 18.08
CA ALA A 277 -7.18 2.78 17.27
C ALA A 277 -6.64 3.95 18.10
N PHE A 278 -7.33 4.27 19.22
CA PHE A 278 -7.01 5.39 20.08
C PHE A 278 -6.98 4.96 21.55
N PRO A 279 -6.18 5.65 22.41
CA PRO A 279 -6.03 5.27 23.83
C PRO A 279 -7.33 5.31 24.64
N ASP A 280 -8.24 6.21 24.30
CA ASP A 280 -9.47 6.45 25.03
C ASP A 280 -10.68 5.72 24.43
N GLY A 281 -10.47 4.83 23.46
CA GLY A 281 -11.50 4.06 22.78
C GLY A 281 -11.25 2.55 22.79
N ASP A 282 -12.27 1.78 22.43
CA ASP A 282 -12.22 0.31 22.30
C ASP A 282 -12.28 -0.15 20.83
N ALA A 283 -12.68 0.74 19.90
CA ALA A 283 -12.81 0.42 18.49
C ALA A 283 -11.46 0.34 17.78
N SER A 284 -11.22 -0.74 17.03
CA SER A 284 -10.09 -0.84 16.12
C SER A 284 -10.22 0.14 14.94
N LEU A 285 -9.12 0.43 14.25
CA LEU A 285 -9.19 1.28 13.05
C LEU A 285 -10.05 0.62 11.94
N VAL A 286 -10.07 -0.71 11.87
CA VAL A 286 -10.94 -1.49 10.97
C VAL A 286 -12.42 -1.27 11.31
N SER A 287 -12.76 -1.36 12.59
CA SER A 287 -14.13 -1.13 13.09
C SER A 287 -14.60 0.31 12.78
N LEU A 288 -13.72 1.31 12.96
CA LEU A 288 -14.02 2.70 12.60
C LEU A 288 -14.20 2.87 11.09
N ALA A 289 -13.34 2.23 10.28
CA ALA A 289 -13.50 2.26 8.83
C ALA A 289 -14.84 1.67 8.40
N ARG A 290 -15.26 0.52 8.96
CA ARG A 290 -16.58 -0.07 8.69
C ARG A 290 -17.71 0.84 9.11
N ARG A 291 -17.59 1.51 10.26
CA ARG A 291 -18.62 2.43 10.76
C ARG A 291 -18.86 3.61 9.82
N TYR A 292 -17.80 4.21 9.28
CA TYR A 292 -17.87 5.43 8.47
C TYR A 292 -17.83 5.18 6.95
N ALA A 293 -17.56 3.93 6.52
CA ALA A 293 -17.62 3.48 5.14
C ALA A 293 -18.32 2.10 5.06
N PRO A 294 -19.63 2.03 5.35
CA PRO A 294 -20.33 0.77 5.62
C PRO A 294 -20.40 -0.17 4.41
N GLU A 295 -20.45 0.35 3.19
CA GLU A 295 -20.62 -0.45 1.97
C GLU A 295 -19.29 -0.68 1.20
N VAL A 296 -18.21 -0.03 1.60
CA VAL A 296 -16.90 -0.16 0.95
C VAL A 296 -16.22 -1.46 1.37
N ALA A 297 -15.61 -2.20 0.44
CA ALA A 297 -14.83 -3.38 0.80
C ALA A 297 -13.63 -3.00 1.68
N LEU A 298 -13.40 -3.72 2.78
CA LEU A 298 -12.30 -3.46 3.70
C LEU A 298 -11.24 -4.55 3.64
N ILE A 299 -10.02 -4.16 3.33
CA ILE A 299 -8.81 -4.98 3.48
C ILE A 299 -8.14 -4.57 4.79
N ALA A 300 -7.86 -5.51 5.68
CA ALA A 300 -7.17 -5.27 6.93
C ALA A 300 -5.75 -5.83 6.92
N ASN A 301 -4.78 -5.07 7.42
CA ASN A 301 -3.38 -5.47 7.52
C ASN A 301 -2.78 -5.01 8.86
N GLY A 302 -1.94 -5.87 9.46
CA GLY A 302 -1.17 -5.58 10.66
C GLY A 302 -1.20 -6.71 11.68
N GLY A 303 -0.22 -7.63 11.62
CA GLY A 303 -0.10 -8.75 12.55
C GLY A 303 -1.21 -9.80 12.49
N LEU A 304 -1.96 -9.86 11.39
CA LEU A 304 -3.17 -10.69 11.23
C LEU A 304 -2.89 -12.12 10.73
N HIS A 305 -1.66 -12.62 10.88
CA HIS A 305 -1.31 -14.00 10.54
C HIS A 305 -1.76 -15.02 11.59
N MET A 306 -2.03 -14.58 12.82
CA MET A 306 -2.58 -15.43 13.88
C MET A 306 -4.10 -15.58 13.67
N PRO A 307 -4.63 -16.81 13.74
CA PRO A 307 -6.06 -17.07 13.47
C PRO A 307 -7.03 -16.24 14.31
N GLU A 308 -6.72 -16.00 15.57
CA GLU A 308 -7.52 -15.19 16.49
C GLU A 308 -7.54 -13.71 16.08
N HIS A 309 -6.40 -13.13 15.66
CA HIS A 309 -6.32 -11.74 15.22
C HIS A 309 -7.02 -11.54 13.87
N ALA A 310 -6.85 -12.49 12.93
CA ALA A 310 -7.59 -12.47 11.67
C ALA A 310 -9.10 -12.56 11.88
N SER A 311 -9.55 -13.44 12.82
CA SER A 311 -10.97 -13.56 13.17
C SER A 311 -11.49 -12.25 13.75
N SER A 312 -10.77 -11.65 14.70
CA SER A 312 -11.16 -10.35 15.28
C SER A 312 -11.30 -9.26 14.21
N ALA A 313 -10.35 -9.16 13.28
CA ALA A 313 -10.45 -8.17 12.20
C ALA A 313 -11.64 -8.42 11.26
N LEU A 314 -11.98 -9.69 10.97
CA LEU A 314 -13.18 -10.05 10.20
C LEU A 314 -14.48 -9.72 10.97
N ASP A 315 -14.49 -9.91 12.29
CA ASP A 315 -15.63 -9.58 13.15
C ASP A 315 -15.79 -8.06 13.29
N ASP A 316 -14.68 -7.30 13.25
CA ASP A 316 -14.64 -5.83 13.20
C ASP A 316 -15.09 -5.26 11.85
N GLY A 317 -15.33 -6.11 10.85
CA GLY A 317 -15.89 -5.72 9.55
C GLY A 317 -14.92 -5.78 8.38
N ALA A 318 -13.71 -6.33 8.54
CA ALA A 318 -12.85 -6.60 7.40
C ALA A 318 -13.47 -7.65 6.46
N ASP A 319 -13.27 -7.48 5.17
CA ASP A 319 -13.68 -8.43 4.13
C ASP A 319 -12.53 -9.30 3.65
N VAL A 320 -11.31 -8.74 3.63
CA VAL A 320 -10.09 -9.38 3.17
C VAL A 320 -8.98 -9.13 4.20
N ILE A 321 -8.14 -10.13 4.43
CA ILE A 321 -6.97 -10.05 5.31
C ILE A 321 -5.71 -10.02 4.48
N ALA A 322 -4.92 -8.94 4.59
CA ALA A 322 -3.64 -8.81 3.92
C ALA A 322 -2.48 -9.22 4.84
N ILE A 323 -1.65 -10.12 4.38
CA ILE A 323 -0.55 -10.73 5.13
C ILE A 323 0.80 -10.29 4.54
N GLY A 324 1.67 -9.74 5.39
CA GLY A 324 3.04 -9.33 5.01
C GLY A 324 4.08 -10.39 5.39
N LYS A 325 4.80 -10.17 6.51
CA LYS A 325 5.93 -11.00 6.95
C LYS A 325 5.65 -12.51 6.95
N ALA A 326 4.45 -12.91 7.41
CA ALA A 326 4.10 -14.32 7.42
C ALA A 326 3.90 -14.90 6.01
N ALA A 327 3.52 -14.09 5.00
CA ALA A 327 3.49 -14.52 3.61
C ALA A 327 4.90 -14.71 3.04
N LEU A 328 5.89 -13.90 3.45
CA LEU A 328 7.29 -14.13 3.08
C LEU A 328 7.80 -15.50 3.55
N ALA A 329 7.46 -15.87 4.79
CA ALA A 329 7.84 -17.16 5.37
C ALA A 329 6.99 -18.33 4.85
N ASN A 330 5.76 -18.06 4.39
CA ASN A 330 4.79 -19.06 3.93
C ASN A 330 4.08 -18.56 2.65
N PRO A 331 4.73 -18.60 1.50
CA PRO A 331 4.07 -18.19 0.25
C PRO A 331 2.85 -19.03 -0.09
N ASP A 332 2.72 -20.23 0.51
CA ASP A 332 1.60 -21.15 0.43
C ASP A 332 0.62 -21.08 1.62
N LEU A 333 0.66 -20.00 2.40
CA LEU A 333 -0.17 -19.79 3.61
C LEU A 333 -1.65 -20.16 3.41
N PRO A 334 -2.34 -19.77 2.32
CA PRO A 334 -3.74 -20.16 2.11
C PRO A 334 -3.95 -21.68 2.05
N ARG A 335 -3.01 -22.40 1.43
CA ARG A 335 -3.06 -23.88 1.34
C ARG A 335 -2.81 -24.53 2.70
N ARG A 336 -1.82 -24.00 3.46
CA ARG A 336 -1.54 -24.49 4.84
C ARG A 336 -2.72 -24.30 5.74
N LEU A 337 -3.35 -23.12 5.70
CA LEU A 337 -4.57 -22.86 6.49
C LEU A 337 -5.72 -23.82 6.12
N ALA A 338 -5.94 -24.09 4.83
CA ALA A 338 -6.98 -25.01 4.38
C ALA A 338 -6.75 -26.46 4.87
N LYS A 339 -5.50 -26.87 5.10
CA LYS A 339 -5.10 -28.19 5.58
C LYS A 339 -4.83 -28.24 7.07
N ALA A 340 -4.97 -27.11 7.79
CA ALA A 340 -4.57 -26.97 9.19
C ALA A 340 -3.08 -27.33 9.43
N GLU A 341 -2.21 -27.05 8.48
CA GLU A 341 -0.76 -27.21 8.59
C GLU A 341 -0.13 -26.04 9.36
N PRO A 342 0.93 -26.26 10.13
CA PRO A 342 1.61 -25.21 10.88
C PRO A 342 2.29 -24.20 9.92
N LEU A 343 2.30 -22.93 10.31
CA LEU A 343 3.03 -21.88 9.60
C LEU A 343 4.49 -21.83 10.09
N ASN A 344 5.41 -21.56 9.16
CA ASN A 344 6.79 -21.25 9.50
C ASN A 344 6.86 -19.85 10.12
N GLU A 345 7.72 -19.67 11.11
CA GLU A 345 8.02 -18.36 11.68
C GLU A 345 8.78 -17.49 10.67
N PHE A 346 8.52 -16.19 10.73
CA PHE A 346 9.22 -15.24 9.87
C PHE A 346 10.62 -14.97 10.40
N ASP A 347 11.64 -15.28 9.58
CA ASP A 347 13.03 -14.89 9.85
C ASP A 347 13.32 -13.52 9.21
N GLY A 348 13.59 -12.52 10.08
CA GLY A 348 13.92 -11.18 9.63
C GLY A 348 15.22 -11.07 8.83
N ALA A 349 16.09 -12.08 8.87
CA ALA A 349 17.33 -12.11 8.10
C ALA A 349 17.10 -12.02 6.58
N VAL A 350 15.94 -12.46 6.09
CA VAL A 350 15.55 -12.34 4.67
C VAL A 350 15.48 -10.87 4.19
N LEU A 351 15.30 -9.91 5.10
CA LEU A 351 15.27 -8.48 4.80
C LEU A 351 16.63 -7.79 5.02
N GLY A 352 17.67 -8.51 5.36
CA GLY A 352 18.97 -7.93 5.65
C GLY A 352 20.10 -8.42 4.73
N PRO A 353 21.20 -7.63 4.57
CA PRO A 353 21.34 -6.21 4.98
C PRO A 353 20.53 -5.25 4.12
N ILE A 354 20.15 -5.63 2.89
CA ILE A 354 19.23 -4.95 1.98
C ILE A 354 17.98 -5.81 1.85
N ALA A 355 16.82 -5.19 1.75
CA ALA A 355 15.54 -5.90 1.65
C ALA A 355 15.18 -6.29 0.20
N ASP A 356 16.18 -6.57 -0.63
CA ASP A 356 16.01 -7.13 -1.97
C ASP A 356 15.49 -8.58 -1.91
N ILE A 357 15.01 -9.08 -3.03
CA ILE A 357 14.57 -10.47 -3.18
C ILE A 357 15.80 -11.38 -3.08
N LYS A 358 15.74 -12.40 -2.23
CA LYS A 358 16.82 -13.36 -2.05
C LYS A 358 16.60 -14.62 -2.89
N GLU A 359 17.68 -15.24 -3.37
CA GLU A 359 17.60 -16.50 -4.11
C GLU A 359 16.81 -17.59 -3.35
N SER A 360 16.94 -17.59 -2.01
CA SER A 360 16.18 -18.50 -1.15
C SER A 360 14.67 -18.32 -1.21
N GLU A 361 14.20 -17.16 -1.65
CA GLU A 361 12.77 -16.87 -1.81
C GLU A 361 12.22 -17.29 -3.19
N LEU A 362 13.08 -17.64 -4.12
CA LEU A 362 12.73 -18.00 -5.50
C LEU A 362 12.59 -19.50 -5.74
N GLY A 363 12.77 -20.30 -4.70
CA GLY A 363 12.59 -21.76 -4.74
C GLY A 363 11.16 -22.18 -5.09
N VAL A 364 11.01 -23.44 -5.49
CA VAL A 364 9.68 -24.02 -5.80
C VAL A 364 8.87 -24.13 -4.52
N VAL A 365 7.66 -23.59 -4.50
CA VAL A 365 6.65 -23.68 -3.41
C VAL A 365 5.81 -24.93 -3.61
#